data_bf5f5256d46d290855d5ca15caaa26e3
#
_entry.id   bf5f5256d46d290855d5ca15caaa26e3
#
_cell.length_a   1.000
_cell.length_b   1.000
_cell.length_c   1.000
_cell.angle_alpha   90.00
_cell.angle_beta   90.00
_cell.angle_gamma   90.00
#
_symmetry.space_group_name_H-M   'P 1'
#
loop_
_entity.id
_entity.type
_entity.pdbx_description
1 polymer ?
#
loop_
_entity_poly.entity_id
_entity_poly.type
_entity_poly.pdbx_seq_one_letter_code
_entity_poly.pdbx_strand_id
1 'polypeptide(L)'
;MHKLVSQLVVYRNLPADNLLEPLAAICAEFAAGDYNREELTAEIYEQVHKLLDIGTVYGFDKNLWHNYLAFLLVSCENPFAITCEKVGACDGSVNQFAKHDFKIFQQLFAYDFSELERALEINCFSLISNYQAVVKQERRYNKNISDKVQALSTALEGTADADEFFACVTKFYHDYGVGKLGLNKAFRISQAQQARQSWCQYPIRSRLSLLISSVMRTRRSACWKIRRLL
;
A
#
# COMPACT_ATOMS: atom_id res chain seq x y z
N MET A 1 13.05 13.05 -3.48
CA MET A 1 12.45 11.82 -2.92
C MET A 1 13.34 11.12 -1.90
N HIS A 2 14.60 10.80 -2.19
CA HIS A 2 15.50 10.04 -1.31
C HIS A 2 15.61 10.60 0.13
N LYS A 3 15.78 11.93 0.27
CA LYS A 3 15.83 12.58 1.60
C LYS A 3 14.54 12.39 2.41
N LEU A 4 13.40 12.28 1.76
CA LEU A 4 12.12 12.07 2.41
C LEU A 4 12.02 10.63 2.92
N VAL A 5 12.25 9.66 2.06
CA VAL A 5 12.14 8.23 2.40
C VAL A 5 13.14 7.83 3.49
N SER A 6 14.37 8.35 3.47
CA SER A 6 15.39 8.07 4.48
C SER A 6 15.02 8.56 5.89
N GLN A 7 14.09 9.50 6.02
CA GLN A 7 13.63 10.08 7.30
C GLN A 7 12.44 9.33 7.91
N LEU A 8 11.86 8.34 7.23
CA LEU A 8 10.79 7.53 7.78
C LEU A 8 11.25 6.78 9.04
N VAL A 9 10.41 6.81 10.08
CA VAL A 9 10.67 6.19 11.38
C VAL A 9 9.72 5.02 11.64
N VAL A 10 8.42 5.26 11.65
CA VAL A 10 7.38 4.26 11.90
C VAL A 10 7.20 3.36 10.69
N TYR A 11 7.23 3.95 9.51
CA TYR A 11 7.11 3.25 8.20
C TYR A 11 8.48 2.94 7.58
N ARG A 12 9.51 2.73 8.42
CA ARG A 12 10.86 2.43 7.94
C ARG A 12 10.99 1.02 7.37
N ASN A 13 10.31 0.04 7.97
CA ASN A 13 10.34 -1.35 7.50
C ASN A 13 9.29 -1.57 6.42
N LEU A 14 9.60 -1.12 5.21
CA LEU A 14 8.74 -1.35 4.06
C LEU A 14 8.81 -2.81 3.60
N PRO A 15 7.76 -3.34 2.93
CA PRO A 15 7.81 -4.66 2.31
C PRO A 15 8.99 -4.77 1.33
N ALA A 16 9.58 -5.97 1.20
CA ALA A 16 10.73 -6.19 0.32
C ALA A 16 10.44 -5.92 -1.17
N ASP A 17 9.18 -5.97 -1.55
CA ASP A 17 8.68 -5.70 -2.89
C ASP A 17 8.15 -4.25 -3.07
N ASN A 18 8.50 -3.34 -2.12
CA ASN A 18 8.09 -1.95 -2.22
C ASN A 18 8.75 -1.22 -3.40
N LEU A 19 8.06 -0.19 -3.91
CA LEU A 19 8.54 0.65 -5.01
C LEU A 19 9.19 1.95 -4.50
N LEU A 20 8.93 2.32 -3.24
CA LEU A 20 9.30 3.63 -2.72
C LEU A 20 10.82 3.78 -2.58
N GLU A 21 11.50 2.76 -2.05
CA GLU A 21 12.95 2.76 -1.90
C GLU A 21 13.69 2.77 -3.24
N PRO A 22 13.36 1.87 -4.22
CA PRO A 22 13.98 1.92 -5.54
C PRO A 22 13.76 3.25 -6.27
N LEU A 23 12.53 3.79 -6.27
CA LEU A 23 12.26 5.10 -6.87
C LEU A 23 13.01 6.23 -6.17
N ALA A 24 13.17 6.13 -4.85
CA ALA A 24 13.96 7.10 -4.09
C ALA A 24 15.46 7.04 -4.46
N ALA A 25 16.01 5.84 -4.70
CA ALA A 25 17.38 5.65 -5.18
C ALA A 25 17.57 6.23 -6.58
N ILE A 26 16.68 5.93 -7.53
CA ILE A 26 16.66 6.49 -8.88
C ILE A 26 16.65 8.03 -8.84
N CYS A 27 15.78 8.62 -8.01
CA CYS A 27 15.73 10.08 -7.85
C CYS A 27 17.01 10.65 -7.22
N ALA A 28 17.72 9.90 -6.39
CA ALA A 28 19.00 10.33 -5.83
C ALA A 28 20.11 10.30 -6.88
N GLU A 29 20.17 9.25 -7.68
CA GLU A 29 21.12 9.11 -8.79
C GLU A 29 20.91 10.20 -9.83
N PHE A 30 19.67 10.44 -10.24
CA PHE A 30 19.31 11.55 -11.12
C PHE A 30 19.76 12.90 -10.57
N ALA A 31 19.53 13.17 -9.29
CA ALA A 31 19.91 14.43 -8.64
C ALA A 31 21.44 14.59 -8.48
N ALA A 32 22.19 13.49 -8.43
CA ALA A 32 23.65 13.51 -8.40
C ALA A 32 24.25 13.92 -9.76
N GLY A 33 23.53 13.74 -10.86
CA GLY A 33 23.91 14.15 -12.20
C GLY A 33 24.94 13.23 -12.89
N ASP A 34 25.40 12.18 -12.23
CA ASP A 34 26.31 11.17 -12.75
C ASP A 34 25.56 9.85 -12.97
N TYR A 35 24.81 9.77 -14.06
CA TYR A 35 23.97 8.62 -14.38
C TYR A 35 24.03 8.28 -15.88
N ASN A 36 23.88 6.98 -16.18
CA ASN A 36 23.62 6.52 -17.54
C ASN A 36 22.13 6.64 -17.86
N ARG A 37 21.78 7.45 -18.86
CA ARG A 37 20.39 7.72 -19.23
C ARG A 37 19.61 6.44 -19.56
N GLU A 38 20.22 5.51 -20.31
CA GLU A 38 19.55 4.28 -20.74
C GLU A 38 19.28 3.35 -19.54
N GLU A 39 20.27 3.18 -18.66
CA GLU A 39 20.16 2.36 -17.46
C GLU A 39 19.12 2.93 -16.49
N LEU A 40 19.19 4.23 -16.20
CA LEU A 40 18.23 4.90 -15.31
C LEU A 40 16.80 4.83 -15.86
N THR A 41 16.63 4.98 -17.18
CA THR A 41 15.33 4.83 -17.84
C THR A 41 14.79 3.40 -17.72
N ALA A 42 15.64 2.39 -17.87
CA ALA A 42 15.27 0.99 -17.73
C ALA A 42 14.83 0.68 -16.29
N GLU A 43 15.54 1.20 -15.29
CA GLU A 43 15.15 1.06 -13.87
C GLU A 43 13.81 1.73 -13.56
N ILE A 44 13.55 2.92 -14.11
CA ILE A 44 12.25 3.59 -13.98
C ILE A 44 11.14 2.71 -14.57
N TYR A 45 11.32 2.19 -15.78
CA TYR A 45 10.32 1.34 -16.43
C TYR A 45 10.07 0.05 -15.66
N GLU A 46 11.06 -0.51 -14.98
CA GLU A 46 10.87 -1.65 -14.09
C GLU A 46 9.95 -1.29 -12.90
N GLN A 47 10.17 -0.12 -12.27
CA GLN A 47 9.30 0.31 -11.16
C GLN A 47 7.88 0.66 -11.64
N VAL A 48 7.77 1.29 -12.80
CA VAL A 48 6.46 1.57 -13.42
C VAL A 48 5.72 0.27 -13.76
N HIS A 49 6.43 -0.73 -14.29
CA HIS A 49 5.84 -2.07 -14.54
C HIS A 49 5.28 -2.69 -13.26
N LYS A 50 6.06 -2.70 -12.17
CA LYS A 50 5.59 -3.21 -10.87
C LYS A 50 4.36 -2.43 -10.36
N LEU A 51 4.34 -1.11 -10.57
CA LEU A 51 3.18 -0.28 -10.19
C LEU A 51 1.93 -0.62 -11.01
N LEU A 52 2.09 -0.87 -12.31
CA LEU A 52 1.01 -1.34 -13.19
C LEU A 52 0.50 -2.72 -12.79
N ASP A 53 1.38 -3.63 -12.37
CA ASP A 53 1.00 -4.94 -11.85
C ASP A 53 0.14 -4.80 -10.59
N ILE A 54 0.57 -3.98 -9.63
CA ILE A 54 -0.20 -3.67 -8.42
C ILE A 54 -1.56 -3.06 -8.79
N GLY A 55 -1.56 -2.06 -9.67
CA GLY A 55 -2.77 -1.41 -10.16
C GLY A 55 -3.74 -2.41 -10.81
N THR A 56 -3.23 -3.35 -11.59
CA THR A 56 -4.02 -4.40 -12.25
C THR A 56 -4.55 -5.42 -11.26
N VAL A 57 -3.71 -5.90 -10.34
CA VAL A 57 -4.09 -6.92 -9.33
C VAL A 57 -5.18 -6.40 -8.39
N TYR A 58 -5.05 -5.16 -7.93
CA TYR A 58 -6.02 -4.54 -7.03
C TYR A 58 -7.13 -3.76 -7.75
N GLY A 59 -7.01 -3.54 -9.06
CA GLY A 59 -7.98 -2.80 -9.85
C GLY A 59 -8.00 -1.32 -9.51
N PHE A 60 -6.85 -0.73 -9.25
CA PHE A 60 -6.72 0.71 -9.02
C PHE A 60 -6.95 1.49 -10.31
N ASP A 61 -7.46 2.71 -10.17
CA ASP A 61 -7.81 3.62 -11.26
C ASP A 61 -7.37 5.04 -10.90
N LYS A 62 -7.34 5.94 -11.88
CA LYS A 62 -6.91 7.34 -11.73
C LYS A 62 -5.42 7.46 -11.39
N ASN A 63 -5.07 8.08 -10.27
CA ASN A 63 -3.67 8.27 -9.88
C ASN A 63 -3.11 7.02 -9.21
N LEU A 64 -2.36 6.19 -9.96
CA LEU A 64 -1.76 4.96 -9.43
C LEU A 64 -0.70 5.24 -8.39
N TRP A 65 0.04 6.35 -8.49
CA TRP A 65 1.05 6.72 -7.50
C TRP A 65 0.40 6.99 -6.13
N HIS A 66 -0.66 7.80 -6.10
CA HIS A 66 -1.40 8.09 -4.87
C HIS A 66 -2.05 6.83 -4.29
N ASN A 67 -2.65 6.00 -5.14
CA ASN A 67 -3.23 4.72 -4.72
C ASN A 67 -2.17 3.77 -4.16
N TYR A 68 -0.97 3.75 -4.73
CA TYR A 68 0.14 2.96 -4.21
C TYR A 68 0.60 3.46 -2.84
N LEU A 69 0.76 4.77 -2.64
CA LEU A 69 1.12 5.33 -1.33
C LEU A 69 0.06 5.01 -0.26
N ALA A 70 -1.23 5.14 -0.59
CA ALA A 70 -2.31 4.75 0.30
C ALA A 70 -2.29 3.24 0.59
N PHE A 71 -2.06 2.41 -0.43
CA PHE A 71 -1.92 0.96 -0.27
C PHE A 71 -0.72 0.59 0.60
N LEU A 72 0.40 1.28 0.47
CA LEU A 72 1.59 1.07 1.29
C LEU A 72 1.30 1.35 2.77
N LEU A 73 0.64 2.49 3.07
CA LEU A 73 0.23 2.83 4.43
C LEU A 73 -0.61 1.72 5.08
N VAL A 74 -1.62 1.22 4.36
CA VAL A 74 -2.55 0.21 4.92
C VAL A 74 -1.99 -1.20 4.92
N SER A 75 -0.95 -1.48 4.13
CA SER A 75 -0.30 -2.79 4.04
C SER A 75 0.81 -2.97 5.07
N CYS A 76 1.41 -1.86 5.53
CA CYS A 76 2.54 -1.89 6.48
C CYS A 76 2.05 -2.06 7.91
N GLU A 77 2.30 -3.24 8.48
CA GLU A 77 2.10 -3.49 9.90
C GLU A 77 3.26 -2.90 10.70
N ASN A 78 2.93 -1.98 11.60
CA ASN A 78 3.89 -1.33 12.48
C ASN A 78 3.25 -1.06 13.86
N PRO A 79 4.01 -0.73 14.91
CA PRO A 79 3.48 -0.54 16.26
C PRO A 79 2.36 0.50 16.36
N PHE A 80 2.44 1.57 15.57
CA PHE A 80 1.39 2.60 15.50
C PHE A 80 0.10 2.04 14.88
N ALA A 81 0.20 1.42 13.70
CA ALA A 81 -0.93 0.90 12.96
C ALA A 81 -1.68 -0.19 13.76
N ILE A 82 -0.95 -1.14 14.39
CA ILE A 82 -1.53 -2.19 15.23
C ILE A 82 -2.23 -1.61 16.47
N THR A 83 -1.68 -0.53 17.05
CA THR A 83 -2.31 0.13 18.20
C THR A 83 -3.60 0.82 17.77
N CYS A 84 -3.57 1.56 16.66
CA CYS A 84 -4.75 2.25 16.14
C CYS A 84 -5.88 1.29 15.73
N GLU A 85 -5.55 0.12 15.19
CA GLU A 85 -6.53 -0.92 14.88
C GLU A 85 -7.30 -1.38 16.13
N LYS A 86 -6.60 -1.50 17.27
CA LYS A 86 -7.18 -2.03 18.52
C LYS A 86 -7.98 -1.02 19.31
N VAL A 87 -7.48 0.20 19.40
CA VAL A 87 -7.99 1.22 20.35
C VAL A 87 -8.34 2.55 19.68
N GLY A 88 -8.16 2.65 18.37
CA GLY A 88 -8.38 3.90 17.64
C GLY A 88 -7.26 4.93 17.89
N ALA A 89 -7.58 6.19 17.64
CA ALA A 89 -6.66 7.31 17.89
C ALA A 89 -6.55 7.56 19.41
N CYS A 90 -5.50 7.05 20.03
CA CYS A 90 -5.17 7.29 21.44
C CYS A 90 -3.94 8.17 21.57
N ASP A 91 -3.85 8.94 22.66
CA ASP A 91 -2.67 9.74 22.95
C ASP A 91 -1.47 8.83 23.25
N GLY A 92 -0.32 9.19 22.65
CA GLY A 92 0.92 8.44 22.85
C GLY A 92 2.11 9.02 22.10
N SER A 93 3.33 8.78 22.61
CA SER A 93 4.57 9.28 21.98
C SER A 93 4.77 8.75 20.56
N VAL A 94 4.30 7.54 20.26
CA VAL A 94 4.35 6.93 18.92
C VAL A 94 3.61 7.79 17.88
N ASN A 95 2.56 8.50 18.29
CA ASN A 95 1.81 9.38 17.39
C ASN A 95 2.64 10.56 16.87
N GLN A 96 3.61 11.05 17.65
CA GLN A 96 4.50 12.13 17.21
C GLN A 96 5.39 11.63 16.05
N PHE A 97 5.91 10.41 16.15
CA PHE A 97 6.67 9.79 15.08
C PHE A 97 5.79 9.47 13.87
N ALA A 98 4.55 9.02 14.07
CA ALA A 98 3.61 8.80 12.99
C ALA A 98 3.25 10.10 12.25
N LYS A 99 2.99 11.20 12.99
CA LYS A 99 2.75 12.52 12.40
C LYS A 99 3.96 13.06 11.64
N HIS A 100 5.18 12.77 12.12
CA HIS A 100 6.40 13.08 11.38
C HIS A 100 6.41 12.35 10.03
N ASP A 101 6.16 11.04 10.01
CA ASP A 101 6.13 10.26 8.80
C ASP A 101 4.98 10.69 7.86
N PHE A 102 3.83 11.07 8.40
CA PHE A 102 2.71 11.58 7.60
C PHE A 102 3.01 12.89 6.88
N LYS A 103 3.81 13.79 7.47
CA LYS A 103 4.34 14.95 6.76
C LYS A 103 5.22 14.57 5.58
N ILE A 104 5.96 13.47 5.71
CA ILE A 104 6.76 12.92 4.61
C ILE A 104 5.83 12.34 3.53
N PHE A 105 4.82 11.56 3.94
CA PHE A 105 3.84 11.02 2.98
C PHE A 105 3.09 12.13 2.24
N GLN A 106 2.68 13.23 2.89
CA GLN A 106 2.08 14.38 2.19
C GLN A 106 3.01 14.94 1.11
N GLN A 107 4.31 15.06 1.40
CA GLN A 107 5.29 15.50 0.40
C GLN A 107 5.48 14.47 -0.72
N LEU A 108 5.33 13.17 -0.43
CA LEU A 108 5.37 12.10 -1.44
C LEU A 108 4.11 12.11 -2.32
N PHE A 109 2.93 12.42 -1.76
CA PHE A 109 1.72 12.64 -2.54
C PHE A 109 1.84 13.83 -3.49
N ALA A 110 2.47 14.91 -3.04
CA ALA A 110 2.71 16.12 -3.83
C ALA A 110 3.99 16.05 -4.67
N TYR A 111 4.67 14.89 -4.73
CA TYR A 111 5.95 14.78 -5.43
C TYR A 111 5.77 14.89 -6.94
N ASP A 112 6.50 15.82 -7.55
CA ASP A 112 6.48 16.08 -8.99
C ASP A 112 7.63 15.35 -9.70
N PHE A 113 7.29 14.49 -10.64
CA PHE A 113 8.22 13.76 -11.49
C PHE A 113 8.52 14.47 -12.83
N SER A 114 7.96 15.64 -13.08
CA SER A 114 8.02 16.31 -14.39
C SER A 114 9.44 16.68 -14.82
N GLU A 115 10.33 17.01 -13.88
CA GLU A 115 11.73 17.29 -14.18
C GLU A 115 12.46 16.04 -14.66
N LEU A 116 12.23 14.89 -13.98
CA LEU A 116 12.77 13.59 -14.36
C LEU A 116 12.26 13.16 -15.75
N GLU A 117 10.95 13.28 -16.00
CA GLU A 117 10.35 12.96 -17.29
C GLU A 117 10.95 13.80 -18.43
N ARG A 118 11.11 15.10 -18.19
CA ARG A 118 11.67 16.01 -19.20
C ARG A 118 13.13 15.69 -19.51
N ALA A 119 13.95 15.41 -18.49
CA ALA A 119 15.37 15.14 -18.66
C ALA A 119 15.63 13.81 -19.37
N LEU A 120 14.81 12.81 -19.10
CA LEU A 120 14.92 11.47 -19.70
C LEU A 120 14.05 11.30 -20.96
N GLU A 121 13.26 12.31 -21.35
CA GLU A 121 12.31 12.26 -22.47
C GLU A 121 11.32 11.08 -22.38
N ILE A 122 10.79 10.84 -21.19
CA ILE A 122 9.79 9.82 -20.90
C ILE A 122 8.47 10.49 -20.43
N ASN A 123 7.37 9.73 -20.43
CA ASN A 123 6.05 10.23 -20.01
C ASN A 123 5.28 9.25 -19.11
N CYS A 124 5.98 8.28 -18.53
CA CYS A 124 5.35 7.19 -17.79
C CYS A 124 4.68 7.64 -16.49
N PHE A 125 5.23 8.63 -15.77
CA PHE A 125 4.63 9.17 -14.55
C PHE A 125 3.37 9.98 -14.84
N SER A 126 3.36 10.77 -15.91
CA SER A 126 2.18 11.48 -16.39
C SER A 126 1.05 10.50 -16.77
N LEU A 127 1.39 9.36 -17.38
CA LEU A 127 0.43 8.31 -17.72
C LEU A 127 -0.13 7.61 -16.46
N ILE A 128 0.69 7.25 -15.49
CA ILE A 128 0.21 6.60 -14.26
C ILE A 128 -0.59 7.53 -13.34
N SER A 129 -0.34 8.85 -13.42
CA SER A 129 -1.13 9.85 -12.69
C SER A 129 -2.55 10.02 -13.26
N ASN A 130 -2.74 9.66 -14.53
CA ASN A 130 -4.03 9.73 -15.24
C ASN A 130 -4.46 8.35 -15.77
N TYR A 131 -4.14 7.31 -15.05
CA TYR A 131 -4.38 5.93 -15.45
C TYR A 131 -5.87 5.61 -15.57
N GLN A 132 -6.23 4.91 -16.65
CA GLN A 132 -7.57 4.41 -16.87
C GLN A 132 -7.57 2.88 -16.87
N ALA A 133 -8.14 2.31 -15.84
CA ALA A 133 -8.26 0.87 -15.73
C ALA A 133 -9.22 0.32 -16.79
N VAL A 134 -8.83 -0.80 -17.44
CA VAL A 134 -9.72 -1.48 -18.40
C VAL A 134 -10.96 -2.01 -17.68
N VAL A 135 -12.13 -1.48 -18.03
CA VAL A 135 -13.42 -1.95 -17.51
C VAL A 135 -13.78 -3.27 -18.18
N LYS A 136 -13.56 -4.38 -17.48
CA LYS A 136 -14.05 -5.71 -17.88
C LYS A 136 -15.22 -6.11 -17.00
N GLN A 137 -16.29 -6.65 -17.60
CA GLN A 137 -17.48 -7.11 -16.86
C GLN A 137 -17.15 -8.27 -15.89
N GLU A 138 -16.08 -9.01 -16.13
CA GLU A 138 -15.62 -10.14 -15.32
C GLU A 138 -14.32 -9.83 -14.54
N ARG A 139 -14.24 -8.68 -13.91
CA ARG A 139 -13.04 -8.34 -13.11
C ARG A 139 -12.84 -9.31 -11.95
N ARG A 140 -11.64 -9.90 -11.88
CA ARG A 140 -11.20 -10.81 -10.82
C ARG A 140 -10.23 -10.12 -9.85
N TYR A 141 -10.47 -8.88 -9.49
CA TYR A 141 -9.68 -8.22 -8.47
C TYR A 141 -10.44 -8.14 -7.13
N ASN A 142 -9.72 -7.90 -6.04
CA ASN A 142 -10.34 -7.73 -4.73
C ASN A 142 -10.97 -6.33 -4.60
N LYS A 143 -12.21 -6.21 -5.10
CA LYS A 143 -12.96 -4.94 -5.12
C LYS A 143 -13.04 -4.28 -3.74
N ASN A 144 -13.14 -5.07 -2.67
CA ASN A 144 -13.23 -4.53 -1.32
C ASN A 144 -11.95 -3.79 -0.89
N ILE A 145 -10.77 -4.29 -1.28
CA ILE A 145 -9.50 -3.58 -1.04
C ILE A 145 -9.41 -2.37 -1.95
N SER A 146 -9.70 -2.55 -3.23
CA SER A 146 -9.64 -1.49 -4.23
C SER A 146 -10.45 -0.26 -3.80
N ASP A 147 -11.74 -0.46 -3.48
CA ASP A 147 -12.65 0.62 -3.10
C ASP A 147 -12.16 1.36 -1.84
N LYS A 148 -11.66 0.62 -0.83
CA LYS A 148 -11.13 1.20 0.41
C LYS A 148 -9.86 2.01 0.21
N VAL A 149 -8.89 1.45 -0.54
CA VAL A 149 -7.60 2.10 -0.79
C VAL A 149 -7.80 3.35 -1.64
N GLN A 150 -8.63 3.31 -2.67
CA GLN A 150 -8.92 4.46 -3.50
C GLN A 150 -9.68 5.56 -2.73
N ALA A 151 -10.62 5.18 -1.85
CA ALA A 151 -11.29 6.13 -0.98
C ALA A 151 -10.32 6.80 0.00
N LEU A 152 -9.39 6.02 0.60
CA LEU A 152 -8.35 6.57 1.45
C LEU A 152 -7.41 7.48 0.65
N SER A 153 -6.95 7.05 -0.52
CA SER A 153 -6.09 7.86 -1.41
C SER A 153 -6.69 9.23 -1.69
N THR A 154 -7.98 9.25 -2.08
CA THR A 154 -8.71 10.50 -2.35
C THR A 154 -8.87 11.38 -1.08
N ALA A 155 -9.10 10.74 0.08
CA ALA A 155 -9.20 11.47 1.33
C ALA A 155 -7.86 12.09 1.74
N LEU A 156 -6.75 11.36 1.58
CA LEU A 156 -5.40 11.83 1.91
C LEU A 156 -4.92 12.96 0.99
N GLU A 157 -5.24 12.88 -0.30
CA GLU A 157 -4.95 13.93 -1.28
C GLU A 157 -5.60 15.27 -0.91
N GLY A 158 -6.78 15.24 -0.29
CA GLY A 158 -7.53 16.43 0.14
C GLY A 158 -7.11 17.00 1.49
N THR A 159 -6.16 16.40 2.21
CA THR A 159 -5.75 16.87 3.55
C THR A 159 -4.87 18.11 3.49
N ALA A 160 -5.19 19.11 4.31
CA ALA A 160 -4.42 20.36 4.37
C ALA A 160 -3.14 20.20 5.22
N ASP A 161 -3.17 19.40 6.26
CA ASP A 161 -2.07 19.24 7.18
C ASP A 161 -1.88 17.79 7.70
N ALA A 162 -0.81 17.58 8.48
CA ALA A 162 -0.47 16.27 9.02
C ALA A 162 -1.46 15.79 10.10
N ASP A 163 -2.22 16.68 10.72
CA ASP A 163 -3.22 16.31 11.74
C ASP A 163 -4.47 15.75 11.06
N GLU A 164 -4.91 16.35 9.97
CA GLU A 164 -5.97 15.81 9.13
C GLU A 164 -5.56 14.48 8.51
N PHE A 165 -4.33 14.39 7.99
CA PHE A 165 -3.77 13.15 7.45
C PHE A 165 -3.77 12.04 8.52
N PHE A 166 -3.31 12.36 9.74
CA PHE A 166 -3.33 11.47 10.89
C PHE A 166 -4.76 10.99 11.21
N ALA A 167 -5.73 11.90 11.24
CA ALA A 167 -7.12 11.56 11.52
C ALA A 167 -7.71 10.61 10.45
N CYS A 168 -7.43 10.84 9.17
CA CYS A 168 -7.86 9.97 8.09
C CYS A 168 -7.27 8.56 8.21
N VAL A 169 -5.95 8.45 8.44
CA VAL A 169 -5.26 7.15 8.53
C VAL A 169 -5.69 6.37 9.78
N THR A 170 -5.76 7.03 10.94
CA THR A 170 -6.18 6.36 12.19
C THR A 170 -7.62 5.87 12.15
N LYS A 171 -8.52 6.66 11.55
CA LYS A 171 -9.90 6.24 11.30
C LYS A 171 -9.95 5.01 10.40
N PHE A 172 -9.17 5.01 9.33
CA PHE A 172 -9.09 3.85 8.42
C PHE A 172 -8.63 2.59 9.15
N TYR A 173 -7.58 2.67 9.97
CA TYR A 173 -7.07 1.52 10.73
C TYR A 173 -8.07 1.00 11.75
N HIS A 174 -8.80 1.88 12.40
CA HIS A 174 -9.85 1.49 13.34
C HIS A 174 -11.03 0.80 12.64
N ASP A 175 -11.47 1.34 11.49
CA ASP A 175 -12.66 0.86 10.77
C ASP A 175 -12.40 -0.43 9.99
N TYR A 176 -11.19 -0.61 9.46
CA TYR A 176 -10.88 -1.68 8.50
C TYR A 176 -9.72 -2.57 8.90
N GLY A 177 -8.91 -2.18 9.88
CA GLY A 177 -7.68 -2.86 10.25
C GLY A 177 -6.51 -2.54 9.33
N VAL A 178 -5.35 -3.15 9.61
CA VAL A 178 -4.09 -2.96 8.91
C VAL A 178 -3.51 -4.29 8.43
N GLY A 179 -2.64 -4.21 7.42
CA GLY A 179 -1.96 -5.39 6.87
C GLY A 179 -2.86 -6.31 6.05
N LYS A 180 -2.30 -7.45 5.67
CA LYS A 180 -3.01 -8.42 4.82
C LYS A 180 -4.27 -8.99 5.49
N LEU A 181 -4.27 -9.10 6.82
CA LEU A 181 -5.39 -9.66 7.57
C LEU A 181 -6.55 -8.66 7.72
N GLY A 182 -6.27 -7.38 7.92
CA GLY A 182 -7.29 -6.33 8.02
C GLY A 182 -7.98 -6.04 6.70
N LEU A 183 -7.24 -6.01 5.62
CA LEU A 183 -7.75 -5.67 4.29
C LEU A 183 -8.58 -6.78 3.65
N ASN A 184 -8.32 -8.06 3.97
CA ASN A 184 -8.95 -9.20 3.31
C ASN A 184 -10.00 -9.88 4.20
N LYS A 185 -11.14 -10.26 3.59
CA LYS A 185 -12.23 -10.98 4.28
C LYS A 185 -11.99 -12.49 4.39
N ALA A 186 -11.11 -13.06 3.57
CA ALA A 186 -10.82 -14.48 3.55
C ALA A 186 -9.41 -14.78 3.02
N PHE A 187 -8.82 -15.85 3.55
CA PHE A 187 -7.50 -16.34 3.16
C PHE A 187 -7.55 -17.83 2.86
N ARG A 188 -6.71 -18.27 1.93
CA ARG A 188 -6.40 -19.68 1.71
C ARG A 188 -4.96 -19.92 2.11
N ILE A 189 -4.74 -20.93 2.93
CA ILE A 189 -3.39 -21.40 3.24
C ILE A 189 -2.95 -22.30 2.09
N SER A 190 -1.89 -21.93 1.36
CA SER A 190 -1.22 -22.78 0.40
C SER A 190 0.05 -23.34 1.06
N GLN A 191 0.20 -24.66 1.05
CA GLN A 191 1.48 -25.28 1.39
C GLN A 191 2.37 -25.24 0.16
N ALA A 192 3.35 -24.35 0.14
CA ALA A 192 4.44 -24.45 -0.81
C ALA A 192 5.32 -25.65 -0.40
N GLN A 193 5.76 -26.43 -1.36
CA GLN A 193 6.51 -27.68 -1.13
C GLN A 193 7.88 -27.51 -0.47
N GLN A 194 8.26 -26.34 0.00
CA GLN A 194 9.42 -26.08 0.86
C GLN A 194 9.20 -24.88 1.76
N ALA A 195 8.93 -25.15 3.03
CA ALA A 195 9.29 -24.37 4.22
C ALA A 195 8.85 -22.92 4.38
N ARG A 196 7.89 -22.37 3.60
CA ARG A 196 7.23 -21.09 3.91
C ARG A 196 5.74 -21.21 3.67
N GLN A 197 4.94 -21.05 4.72
CA GLN A 197 3.50 -20.85 4.58
C GLN A 197 3.26 -19.51 3.90
N SER A 198 2.72 -19.52 2.70
CA SER A 198 2.29 -18.30 2.01
C SER A 198 0.77 -18.17 2.09
N TRP A 199 0.30 -16.98 2.40
CA TRP A 199 -1.11 -16.62 2.43
C TRP A 199 -1.52 -16.07 1.07
N CYS A 200 -2.41 -16.77 0.36
CA CYS A 200 -2.98 -16.28 -0.90
C CYS A 200 -4.32 -15.60 -0.66
N GLN A 201 -4.53 -14.45 -1.27
CA GLN A 201 -5.77 -13.69 -1.23
C GLN A 201 -6.74 -14.19 -2.29
N TYR A 202 -8.03 -14.35 -1.93
CA TYR A 202 -9.08 -14.74 -2.86
C TYR A 202 -10.22 -13.71 -2.88
N PRO A 203 -10.67 -13.30 -4.07
CA PRO A 203 -11.90 -12.53 -4.18
C PRO A 203 -13.08 -13.42 -3.80
N ILE A 204 -13.89 -13.00 -2.83
CA ILE A 204 -15.07 -13.74 -2.41
C ILE A 204 -16.19 -13.50 -3.43
N ARG A 205 -16.61 -14.56 -4.14
CA ARG A 205 -17.90 -14.54 -4.83
C ARG A 205 -19.04 -14.62 -3.79
N SER A 206 -20.01 -13.74 -3.90
CA SER A 206 -21.13 -13.55 -2.95
C SER A 206 -22.06 -14.77 -2.72
N ARG A 207 -21.82 -15.92 -3.34
CA ARG A 207 -22.62 -17.16 -3.19
C ARG A 207 -22.00 -18.24 -2.28
N LEU A 208 -20.81 -18.01 -1.69
CA LEU A 208 -20.11 -19.01 -0.86
C LEU A 208 -20.24 -18.75 0.65
N SER A 209 -21.01 -17.74 1.08
CA SER A 209 -21.16 -17.39 2.50
C SER A 209 -21.81 -18.48 3.36
N LEU A 210 -22.61 -19.37 2.77
CA LEU A 210 -23.34 -20.42 3.50
C LEU A 210 -22.52 -21.70 3.77
N LEU A 211 -21.50 -22.00 2.95
CA LEU A 211 -20.65 -23.19 3.12
C LEU A 211 -19.49 -22.95 4.12
N ILE A 212 -19.05 -21.71 4.27
CA ILE A 212 -17.94 -21.34 5.19
C ILE A 212 -18.40 -21.42 6.65
N SER A 213 -19.68 -21.16 6.93
CA SER A 213 -20.22 -21.22 8.29
C SER A 213 -20.25 -22.62 8.91
N SER A 214 -20.38 -23.67 8.08
CA SER A 214 -20.40 -25.07 8.55
C SER A 214 -19.00 -25.64 8.78
N VAL A 215 -18.03 -25.25 7.96
CA VAL A 215 -16.62 -25.73 8.09
C VAL A 215 -15.88 -24.99 9.22
N MET A 216 -16.22 -23.71 9.50
CA MET A 216 -15.64 -22.98 10.61
C MET A 216 -16.18 -23.37 11.99
N ARG A 217 -17.35 -23.98 12.07
CA ARG A 217 -17.88 -24.43 13.36
C ARG A 217 -17.07 -25.58 13.97
N THR A 218 -16.41 -26.41 13.18
CA THR A 218 -15.59 -27.54 13.62
C THR A 218 -14.12 -27.19 13.89
N ARG A 219 -13.66 -25.97 13.55
CA ARG A 219 -12.25 -25.54 13.72
C ARG A 219 -12.05 -24.29 14.58
N ARG A 220 -13.04 -23.86 15.33
CA ARG A 220 -12.88 -22.73 16.28
C ARG A 220 -11.75 -22.93 17.31
N SER A 221 -11.39 -24.17 17.65
CA SER A 221 -10.28 -24.46 18.57
C SER A 221 -8.89 -24.20 17.98
N ALA A 222 -8.71 -24.32 16.66
CA ALA A 222 -7.41 -24.11 16.01
C ALA A 222 -7.12 -22.61 15.74
N CYS A 223 -8.14 -21.83 15.41
CA CYS A 223 -7.99 -20.40 15.16
C CYS A 223 -7.68 -19.59 16.43
N TRP A 224 -8.19 -20.04 17.59
CA TRP A 224 -7.90 -19.45 18.90
C TRP A 224 -6.45 -19.68 19.38
N LYS A 225 -5.82 -20.78 18.98
CA LYS A 225 -4.42 -21.05 19.31
C LYS A 225 -3.44 -20.18 18.53
N ILE A 226 -3.77 -19.81 17.29
CA ILE A 226 -2.94 -18.92 16.47
C ILE A 226 -2.96 -17.47 17.00
N ARG A 227 -4.09 -17.01 17.56
CA ARG A 227 -4.20 -15.67 18.18
C ARG A 227 -3.47 -15.52 19.52
N ARG A 228 -3.03 -16.63 20.15
CA ARG A 228 -2.28 -16.62 21.42
C ARG A 228 -0.77 -16.78 21.25
N LEU A 229 -0.28 -17.04 20.04
CA LEU A 229 1.14 -17.26 19.74
C LEU A 229 1.78 -16.13 18.90
N LEU A 230 1.04 -15.10 18.58
CA LEU A 230 1.48 -13.82 18.04
C LEU A 230 1.07 -12.72 19.01
#